data_cbcb2187b65aed9360128071f319d24e
#
_entry.id   cbcb2187b65aed9360128071f319d24e
#
_cell.length_a   1.000
_cell.length_b   1.000
_cell.length_c   1.000
_cell.angle_alpha   90.00
_cell.angle_beta   90.00
_cell.angle_gamma   90.00
#
_symmetry.space_group_name_H-M   'P 1'
#
loop_
_entity.id
_entity.type
_entity.pdbx_description
1 polymer ?
#
loop_
_entity_poly.entity_id
_entity_poly.type
_entity_poly.pdbx_seq_one_letter_code
_entity_poly.pdbx_strand_id
1 'polypeptide(L)'
;MHVDKFARTAVGHMLKHYSRDAAHFGNEQIDRSRSCFNYNLAPDREKADIDYYKERLSKVKCQKRADVKTLCDWIITLPKMDFTEREEARFFQEAYQFMEKRYGEQNVVSAWVHKDEAG
;
A
#
# COMPACT_ATOMS: atom_id res chain seq x y z
N MET A 1 -0.58 1.10 -14.52
CA MET A 1 -0.80 0.21 -13.35
C MET A 1 0.25 -0.87 -13.32
N HIS A 2 0.84 -1.11 -12.18
CA HIS A 2 1.93 -2.07 -12.00
C HIS A 2 1.67 -2.91 -10.76
N VAL A 3 2.03 -4.21 -10.80
CA VAL A 3 1.87 -5.12 -9.66
C VAL A 3 3.18 -5.85 -9.40
N ASP A 4 3.57 -5.89 -8.13
CA ASP A 4 4.68 -6.69 -7.63
C ASP A 4 4.20 -7.66 -6.56
N LYS A 5 4.88 -8.80 -6.43
CA LYS A 5 4.53 -9.83 -5.47
C LYS A 5 5.72 -10.09 -4.54
N PHE A 6 5.44 -10.29 -3.26
CA PHE A 6 6.47 -10.40 -2.23
C PHE A 6 6.29 -11.66 -1.38
N ALA A 7 7.40 -12.32 -1.08
CA ALA A 7 7.44 -13.41 -0.11
C ALA A 7 7.44 -12.86 1.33
N ARG A 8 7.17 -13.72 2.30
CA ARG A 8 7.08 -13.34 3.72
C ARG A 8 8.27 -12.52 4.23
N THR A 9 9.48 -12.85 3.78
CA THR A 9 10.69 -12.18 4.25
C THR A 9 10.79 -10.72 3.85
N ALA A 10 10.11 -10.31 2.79
CA ALA A 10 10.14 -8.93 2.29
C ALA A 10 8.99 -8.07 2.83
N VAL A 11 7.94 -8.65 3.42
CA VAL A 11 6.70 -7.95 3.74
C VAL A 11 6.91 -6.85 4.78
N GLY A 12 7.65 -7.14 5.85
CA GLY A 12 7.88 -6.13 6.90
C GLY A 12 8.56 -4.88 6.36
N HIS A 13 9.58 -5.05 5.52
CA HIS A 13 10.28 -3.95 4.87
C HIS A 13 9.35 -3.15 3.96
N MET A 14 8.55 -3.84 3.16
CA MET A 14 7.65 -3.17 2.21
C MET A 14 6.55 -2.39 2.92
N LEU A 15 5.96 -2.94 3.99
CA LEU A 15 4.93 -2.23 4.75
C LEU A 15 5.48 -0.95 5.40
N LYS A 16 6.71 -0.98 5.90
CA LYS A 16 7.37 0.22 6.43
C LYS A 16 7.63 1.25 5.34
N HIS A 17 8.02 0.80 4.15
CA HIS A 17 8.23 1.68 3.01
C HIS A 17 6.94 2.40 2.62
N TYR A 18 5.82 1.69 2.54
CA TYR A 18 4.53 2.30 2.17
C TYR A 18 4.08 3.34 3.18
N SER A 19 4.23 3.06 4.47
CA SER A 19 3.82 3.99 5.55
C SER A 19 4.87 5.06 5.85
N ARG A 20 6.03 5.01 5.24
CA ARG A 20 7.17 5.90 5.50
C ARG A 20 7.72 5.80 6.93
N ASP A 21 7.59 4.63 7.55
CA ASP A 21 8.11 4.39 8.90
C ASP A 21 9.63 4.14 8.92
N ALA A 22 10.23 3.90 7.74
CA ALA A 22 11.67 3.69 7.66
C ALA A 22 12.43 4.98 7.94
N ALA A 23 13.52 4.88 8.71
CA ALA A 23 14.35 6.04 9.04
C ALA A 23 15.14 6.55 7.83
N HIS A 24 15.37 5.70 6.83
CA HIS A 24 16.17 6.04 5.66
C HIS A 24 15.55 5.41 4.40
N PHE A 25 15.44 6.21 3.34
CA PHE A 25 14.91 5.75 2.06
C PHE A 25 16.00 5.67 1.01
N GLY A 26 16.01 4.57 0.23
CA GLY A 26 16.89 4.42 -0.92
C GLY A 26 16.41 5.14 -2.18
N ASN A 27 15.19 5.65 -2.20
CA ASN A 27 14.60 6.35 -3.34
C ASN A 27 14.72 7.86 -3.16
N GLU A 28 15.56 8.51 -3.97
CA GLU A 28 15.79 9.96 -3.92
C GLU A 28 14.58 10.78 -4.38
N GLN A 29 13.60 10.16 -5.05
CA GLN A 29 12.39 10.85 -5.48
C GLN A 29 11.41 11.12 -4.33
N ILE A 30 11.65 10.51 -3.16
CA ILE A 30 10.78 10.71 -1.99
C ILE A 30 11.22 11.97 -1.25
N ASP A 31 10.30 12.94 -1.16
CA ASP A 31 10.49 14.17 -0.39
C ASP A 31 9.86 14.01 0.99
N ARG A 32 10.69 13.78 2.00
CA ARG A 32 10.23 13.53 3.37
C ARG A 32 9.45 14.69 3.98
N SER A 33 9.69 15.92 3.53
CA SER A 33 8.93 17.07 4.01
C SER A 33 7.46 17.01 3.61
N ARG A 34 7.13 16.23 2.57
CA ARG A 34 5.76 16.05 2.08
C ARG A 34 5.13 14.75 2.56
N SER A 35 5.83 13.89 3.28
CA SER A 35 5.30 12.61 3.74
C SER A 35 4.10 12.78 4.67
N CYS A 36 3.98 13.91 5.35
CA CYS A 36 2.81 14.22 6.19
C CYS A 36 1.51 14.37 5.41
N PHE A 37 1.57 14.55 4.10
CA PHE A 37 0.38 14.62 3.24
C PHE A 37 -0.08 13.25 2.74
N ASN A 38 0.70 12.19 2.98
CA ASN A 38 0.30 10.85 2.62
C ASN A 38 -0.87 10.40 3.49
N TYR A 39 -1.78 9.62 2.92
CA TYR A 39 -2.90 9.10 3.70
C TYR A 39 -3.24 7.67 3.25
N ASN A 40 -3.86 6.93 4.16
CA ASN A 40 -4.26 5.54 3.95
C ASN A 40 -5.77 5.45 3.77
N LEU A 41 -6.22 4.88 2.65
CA LEU A 41 -7.63 4.70 2.33
C LEU A 41 -8.22 3.43 2.97
N ALA A 42 -7.39 2.51 3.40
CA ALA A 42 -7.86 1.27 4.04
C ALA A 42 -8.44 1.57 5.42
N PRO A 43 -9.39 0.74 5.91
CA PRO A 43 -9.95 0.93 7.25
C PRO A 43 -8.89 0.88 8.34
N ASP A 44 -9.08 1.70 9.39
CA ASP A 44 -8.27 1.63 10.59
C ASP A 44 -8.67 0.37 11.37
N ARG A 45 -7.71 -0.53 11.56
CA ARG A 45 -7.94 -1.80 12.24
C ARG A 45 -7.39 -1.81 13.65
N GLU A 46 -6.98 -0.66 14.15
CA GLU A 46 -6.47 -0.47 15.51
C GLU A 46 -5.23 -1.30 15.83
N LYS A 47 -4.49 -1.71 14.81
CA LYS A 47 -3.23 -2.45 14.93
C LYS A 47 -2.29 -2.10 13.79
N ALA A 48 -1.00 -2.37 13.98
CA ALA A 48 0.00 -2.14 12.95
C ALA A 48 -0.27 -3.02 11.72
N ASP A 49 0.09 -2.52 10.53
CA ASP A 49 -0.13 -3.23 9.27
C ASP A 49 0.51 -4.62 9.27
N ILE A 50 1.72 -4.75 9.83
CA ILE A 50 2.41 -6.04 9.88
C ILE A 50 1.64 -7.04 10.76
N ASP A 51 1.03 -6.58 11.84
CA ASP A 51 0.24 -7.44 12.72
C ASP A 51 -1.05 -7.87 12.06
N TYR A 52 -1.69 -6.97 11.33
CA TYR A 52 -2.87 -7.30 10.55
C TYR A 52 -2.54 -8.31 9.44
N TYR A 53 -1.43 -8.10 8.75
CA TYR A 53 -0.95 -9.05 7.74
C TYR A 53 -0.76 -10.45 8.32
N LYS A 54 -0.09 -10.55 9.47
CA LYS A 54 0.14 -11.83 10.14
C LYS A 54 -1.16 -12.50 10.57
N GLU A 55 -2.10 -11.72 11.08
CA GLU A 55 -3.43 -12.22 11.45
C GLU A 55 -4.17 -12.79 10.25
N ARG A 56 -4.19 -12.06 9.15
CA ARG A 56 -4.85 -12.52 7.93
C ARG A 56 -4.19 -13.77 7.36
N LEU A 57 -2.86 -13.79 7.33
CA LEU A 57 -2.13 -14.93 6.82
C LEU A 57 -2.41 -16.21 7.63
N SER A 58 -2.56 -16.07 8.94
CA SER A 58 -2.87 -17.20 9.81
C SER A 58 -4.22 -17.85 9.51
N LYS A 59 -5.14 -17.10 8.89
CA LYS A 59 -6.48 -17.57 8.53
C LYS A 59 -6.56 -18.10 7.10
N VAL A 60 -5.49 -18.01 6.34
CA VAL A 60 -5.43 -18.42 4.94
C VAL A 60 -4.62 -19.71 4.82
N LYS A 61 -5.17 -20.68 4.09
CA LYS A 61 -4.48 -21.93 3.80
C LYS A 61 -3.43 -21.68 2.71
N CYS A 62 -2.16 -21.67 3.07
CA CYS A 62 -1.08 -21.56 2.10
C CYS A 62 0.13 -22.39 2.53
N GLN A 63 0.99 -22.70 1.57
CA GLN A 63 2.22 -23.43 1.85
C GLN A 63 3.18 -22.59 2.66
N LYS A 64 3.95 -23.22 3.55
CA LYS A 64 4.87 -22.54 4.45
C LYS A 64 6.29 -22.35 3.87
N ARG A 65 6.46 -22.58 2.58
CA ARG A 65 7.77 -22.38 1.94
C ARG A 65 8.11 -20.89 1.87
N ALA A 66 9.41 -20.59 1.99
CA ALA A 66 9.89 -19.21 1.99
C ALA A 66 9.66 -18.48 0.65
N ASP A 67 9.55 -19.20 -0.46
CA ASP A 67 9.35 -18.63 -1.80
C ASP A 67 7.88 -18.34 -2.14
N VAL A 68 6.94 -18.70 -1.26
CA VAL A 68 5.52 -18.43 -1.49
C VAL A 68 5.23 -16.94 -1.39
N LYS A 69 4.59 -16.38 -2.40
CA LYS A 69 4.20 -14.96 -2.42
C LYS A 69 2.94 -14.76 -1.59
N THR A 70 3.04 -13.94 -0.55
CA THR A 70 1.96 -13.70 0.41
C THR A 70 1.43 -12.28 0.40
N LEU A 71 2.12 -11.36 -0.27
CA LEU A 71 1.69 -9.98 -0.43
C LEU A 71 1.86 -9.58 -1.88
N CYS A 72 0.89 -8.82 -2.39
CA CYS A 72 1.09 -8.16 -3.65
C CYS A 72 0.77 -6.68 -3.50
N ASP A 73 1.53 -5.81 -4.15
CA ASP A 73 1.21 -4.40 -4.21
C ASP A 73 0.78 -4.02 -5.63
N TRP A 74 -0.13 -3.05 -5.67
CA TRP A 74 -0.62 -2.46 -6.91
C TRP A 74 -0.26 -1.00 -6.91
N ILE A 75 0.49 -0.58 -7.92
CA ILE A 75 0.87 0.82 -8.07
C ILE A 75 -0.04 1.43 -9.13
N ILE A 76 -0.85 2.39 -8.71
CA ILE A 76 -1.80 3.11 -9.56
C ILE A 76 -1.35 4.55 -9.60
N THR A 77 -0.94 5.01 -10.79
CA THR A 77 -0.47 6.37 -10.99
C THR A 77 -1.60 7.26 -11.50
N LEU A 78 -1.63 8.50 -10.99
CA LEU A 78 -2.55 9.51 -11.49
C LEU A 78 -2.17 9.87 -12.93
N PRO A 79 -3.13 9.91 -13.86
CA PRO A 79 -2.83 10.33 -15.24
C PRO A 79 -2.25 11.74 -15.29
N LYS A 80 -1.41 12.01 -16.29
CA LYS A 80 -0.79 13.32 -16.47
C LYS A 80 -1.81 14.32 -17.03
N MET A 81 -2.63 14.88 -16.15
CA MET A 81 -3.66 15.85 -16.45
C MET A 81 -3.74 16.85 -15.31
N ASP A 82 -4.31 18.01 -15.54
CA ASP A 82 -4.55 18.98 -14.48
C ASP A 82 -5.76 18.53 -13.64
N PHE A 83 -5.49 18.03 -12.43
CA PHE A 83 -6.51 17.63 -11.48
C PHE A 83 -6.57 18.64 -10.34
N THR A 84 -7.77 19.00 -9.91
CA THR A 84 -7.97 19.65 -8.62
C THR A 84 -7.72 18.63 -7.51
N GLU A 85 -7.44 19.11 -6.29
CA GLU A 85 -7.28 18.20 -5.14
C GLU A 85 -8.50 17.31 -4.94
N ARG A 86 -9.69 17.85 -5.18
CA ARG A 86 -10.95 17.10 -5.08
C ARG A 86 -11.05 15.98 -6.12
N GLU A 87 -10.68 16.28 -7.36
CA GLU A 87 -10.68 15.30 -8.45
C GLU A 87 -9.66 14.21 -8.22
N GLU A 88 -8.48 14.56 -7.72
CA GLU A 88 -7.43 13.61 -7.36
C GLU A 88 -7.90 12.67 -6.25
N ALA A 89 -8.48 13.22 -5.18
CA ALA A 89 -9.01 12.42 -4.07
C ALA A 89 -10.10 11.46 -4.56
N ARG A 90 -10.97 11.91 -5.44
CA ARG A 90 -12.02 11.06 -6.03
C ARG A 90 -11.43 9.94 -6.88
N PHE A 91 -10.40 10.24 -7.68
CA PHE A 91 -9.73 9.23 -8.49
C PHE A 91 -9.18 8.11 -7.63
N PHE A 92 -8.45 8.44 -6.57
CA PHE A 92 -7.85 7.43 -5.69
C PHE A 92 -8.90 6.67 -4.90
N GLN A 93 -9.97 7.33 -4.47
CA GLN A 93 -11.07 6.66 -3.78
C GLN A 93 -11.76 5.63 -4.69
N GLU A 94 -12.02 5.99 -5.94
CA GLU A 94 -12.62 5.07 -6.91
C GLU A 94 -11.69 3.90 -7.25
N ALA A 95 -10.38 4.16 -7.36
CA ALA A 95 -9.38 3.12 -7.57
C ALA A 95 -9.33 2.15 -6.39
N TYR A 96 -9.36 2.67 -5.16
CA TYR A 96 -9.41 1.85 -3.96
C TYR A 96 -10.66 0.98 -3.93
N GLN A 97 -11.83 1.56 -4.20
CA GLN A 97 -13.09 0.82 -4.21
C GLN A 97 -13.10 -0.30 -5.25
N PHE A 98 -12.50 -0.08 -6.40
CA PHE A 98 -12.34 -1.11 -7.42
C PHE A 98 -11.51 -2.29 -6.89
N MET A 99 -10.39 -2.01 -6.24
CA MET A 99 -9.52 -3.05 -5.70
C MET A 99 -10.16 -3.78 -4.53
N GLU A 100 -10.83 -3.05 -3.64
CA GLU A 100 -11.58 -3.62 -2.51
C GLU A 100 -12.66 -4.59 -2.99
N LYS A 101 -13.39 -4.19 -4.02
CA LYS A 101 -14.46 -5.02 -4.60
C LYS A 101 -13.92 -6.29 -5.23
N ARG A 102 -12.74 -6.18 -5.85
CA ARG A 102 -12.10 -7.31 -6.55
C ARG A 102 -11.50 -8.34 -5.59
N TYR A 103 -10.86 -7.88 -4.52
CA TYR A 103 -10.08 -8.74 -3.63
C TYR A 103 -10.67 -8.93 -2.24
N GLY A 104 -11.64 -8.11 -1.85
CA GLY A 104 -12.23 -8.10 -0.53
C GLY A 104 -11.53 -7.15 0.42
N GLU A 105 -12.30 -6.41 1.21
CA GLU A 105 -11.78 -5.42 2.16
C GLU A 105 -10.82 -6.05 3.17
N GLN A 106 -11.12 -7.25 3.67
CA GLN A 106 -10.29 -7.95 4.63
C GLN A 106 -8.92 -8.34 4.08
N ASN A 107 -8.77 -8.39 2.76
CA ASN A 107 -7.52 -8.76 2.10
C ASN A 107 -6.67 -7.56 1.71
N VAL A 108 -7.14 -6.34 1.95
CA VAL A 108 -6.37 -5.12 1.74
C VAL A 108 -5.68 -4.75 3.06
N VAL A 109 -4.35 -4.86 3.09
CA VAL A 109 -3.58 -4.50 4.29
C VAL A 109 -3.51 -2.99 4.44
N SER A 110 -3.18 -2.29 3.37
CA SER A 110 -3.12 -0.83 3.34
C SER A 110 -3.31 -0.31 1.92
N ALA A 111 -3.71 0.94 1.81
CA ALA A 111 -3.92 1.61 0.51
C ALA A 111 -3.44 3.06 0.65
N TRP A 112 -2.13 3.26 0.50
CA TRP A 112 -1.50 4.56 0.71
C TRP A 112 -1.54 5.42 -0.55
N VAL A 113 -1.98 6.65 -0.37
CA VAL A 113 -1.82 7.70 -1.37
C VAL A 113 -0.56 8.48 -1.02
N HIS A 114 0.45 8.40 -1.88
CA HIS A 114 1.74 9.04 -1.65
C HIS A 114 1.79 10.40 -2.34
N LYS A 115 1.99 11.44 -1.56
CA LYS A 115 2.12 12.83 -2.02
C LYS A 115 3.58 13.32 -1.94
N ASP A 116 4.49 12.43 -1.56
CA ASP A 116 5.89 12.74 -1.29
C ASP A 116 6.86 12.22 -2.36
N GLU A 117 6.34 11.65 -3.46
CA GLU A 117 7.16 11.18 -4.57
C GLU A 117 7.05 12.12 -5.76
N ALA A 118 8.19 12.43 -6.37
CA ALA A 118 8.26 13.20 -7.60
C ALA A 118 7.79 12.33 -8.77
N GLY A 119 6.98 12.91 -9.61
CA GLY A 119 6.64 12.26 -10.84
C GLY A 119 5.32 11.94 -11.18
#